data_c6f6e288a50f9d3d568d99e842b80550
#
_entry.id   c6f6e288a50f9d3d568d99e842b80550
#
_cell.length_a   1.000
_cell.length_b   1.000
_cell.length_c   1.000
_cell.angle_alpha   90.00
_cell.angle_beta   90.00
_cell.angle_gamma   90.00
#
_symmetry.space_group_name_H-M   'P 1'
#
loop_
_entity.id
_entity.type
_entity.pdbx_description
1 polymer ?
#
loop_
_entity_poly.entity_id
_entity_poly.type
_entity_poly.pdbx_seq_one_letter_code
_entity_poly.pdbx_strand_id
1 'polypeptide(L)'
;MYLRRQLFPTLQTALSQFPAVLVTGPRQSGKTTFLRKEFGDRCAYVTFDDPLTRAFASSDPRGFLNLYREQPVILDEIQYVPELLPYLKMLIDQDRQRCGHWLLTGSQQFALMKNVSESLAGRIALLELLPFSLLEYAPATETLEERLWRSDYPEPALAPDKRELWLRSYLQTYVERDVRLLHNIQDLRSFELFLGLCASRHGQVFNKAVLARECGVSEPTIKTWGHVLAASYILYFLPPYYRNYGKRLIKTPKLYLLDAALAAWLTRQPSAAAMLAGGMGGA
;
A
#
# COMPACT_ATOMS: atom_id res chain seq x y z
N MET A 1 13.51 -1.08 16.80
CA MET A 1 12.38 -1.61 17.59
C MET A 1 11.38 -2.26 16.65
N TYR A 2 10.83 -3.45 16.93
CA TYR A 2 9.75 -4.07 16.16
C TYR A 2 8.46 -4.01 16.97
N LEU A 3 7.38 -3.56 16.36
CA LEU A 3 6.04 -3.55 16.93
C LEU A 3 5.19 -4.62 16.25
N ARG A 4 4.56 -5.47 17.04
CA ARG A 4 3.69 -6.52 16.48
C ARG A 4 2.48 -5.90 15.81
N ARG A 5 2.17 -6.37 14.61
CA ARG A 5 1.10 -5.83 13.81
C ARG A 5 -0.25 -6.48 14.15
N GLN A 6 -1.31 -5.69 14.15
CA GLN A 6 -2.69 -6.19 14.35
C GLN A 6 -3.12 -7.20 13.28
N LEU A 7 -2.50 -7.15 12.13
CA LEU A 7 -2.75 -8.11 11.05
C LEU A 7 -2.32 -9.54 11.39
N PHE A 8 -1.48 -9.73 12.43
CA PHE A 8 -0.88 -11.04 12.73
C PHE A 8 -1.91 -12.17 12.98
N PRO A 9 -2.96 -12.02 13.81
CA PRO A 9 -3.96 -13.07 14.00
C PRO A 9 -4.69 -13.44 12.69
N THR A 10 -5.04 -12.43 11.88
CA THR A 10 -5.68 -12.65 10.57
C THR A 10 -4.75 -13.39 9.62
N LEU A 11 -3.45 -13.04 9.62
CA LEU A 11 -2.44 -13.74 8.82
C LEU A 11 -2.29 -15.20 9.26
N GLN A 12 -2.27 -15.48 10.56
CA GLN A 12 -2.22 -16.87 11.06
C GLN A 12 -3.44 -17.68 10.61
N THR A 13 -4.63 -17.10 10.68
CA THR A 13 -5.86 -17.72 10.18
C THR A 13 -5.77 -17.97 8.67
N ALA A 14 -5.32 -17.01 7.89
CA ALA A 14 -5.16 -17.16 6.45
C ALA A 14 -4.16 -18.27 6.10
N LEU A 15 -3.03 -18.36 6.81
CA LEU A 15 -2.02 -19.41 6.62
C LEU A 15 -2.51 -20.81 6.97
N SER A 16 -3.52 -20.94 7.85
CA SER A 16 -4.14 -22.25 8.15
C SER A 16 -5.18 -22.68 7.12
N GLN A 17 -5.67 -21.76 6.28
CA GLN A 17 -6.78 -22.01 5.35
C GLN A 17 -6.38 -21.96 3.88
N PHE A 18 -5.30 -21.27 3.53
CA PHE A 18 -4.88 -21.03 2.15
C PHE A 18 -3.46 -21.54 1.90
N PRO A 19 -3.21 -22.19 0.74
CA PRO A 19 -1.87 -22.57 0.33
C PRO A 19 -0.91 -21.38 0.19
N ALA A 20 -1.43 -20.25 -0.27
CA ALA A 20 -0.68 -19.01 -0.45
C ALA A 20 -1.35 -17.84 0.27
N VAL A 21 -0.55 -16.89 0.74
CA VAL A 21 -1.01 -15.61 1.30
C VAL A 21 -0.17 -14.50 0.71
N LEU A 22 -0.82 -13.47 0.16
CA LEU A 22 -0.16 -12.25 -0.30
C LEU A 22 -0.44 -11.12 0.67
N VAL A 23 0.64 -10.55 1.23
CA VAL A 23 0.58 -9.33 2.03
C VAL A 23 0.92 -8.14 1.15
N THR A 24 -0.10 -7.33 0.83
CA THR A 24 0.03 -6.08 0.08
C THR A 24 0.04 -4.88 1.02
N GLY A 25 0.14 -3.69 0.46
CA GLY A 25 0.08 -2.43 1.21
C GLY A 25 1.06 -1.39 0.67
N PRO A 26 1.01 -0.16 1.17
CA PRO A 26 1.88 0.91 0.69
C PRO A 26 3.36 0.55 0.84
N ARG A 27 4.21 1.19 0.03
CA ARG A 27 5.66 1.09 0.22
C ARG A 27 6.03 1.54 1.62
N GLN A 28 7.07 0.93 2.20
CA GLN A 28 7.57 1.27 3.54
C GLN A 28 6.56 1.08 4.70
N SER A 29 5.44 0.36 4.49
CA SER A 29 4.52 -0.03 5.58
C SER A 29 5.07 -1.14 6.48
N GLY A 30 6.22 -1.73 6.12
CA GLY A 30 6.89 -2.76 6.91
C GLY A 30 6.51 -4.20 6.57
N LYS A 31 5.99 -4.50 5.36
CA LYS A 31 5.58 -5.86 4.93
C LYS A 31 6.69 -6.90 5.09
N THR A 32 7.85 -6.65 4.50
CA THR A 32 9.03 -7.52 4.60
C THR A 32 9.47 -7.72 6.04
N THR A 33 9.55 -6.63 6.82
CA THR A 33 9.91 -6.68 8.24
C THR A 33 8.91 -7.53 9.03
N PHE A 34 7.62 -7.35 8.79
CA PHE A 34 6.55 -8.11 9.44
C PHE A 34 6.70 -9.61 9.18
N LEU A 35 6.76 -10.03 7.92
CA LEU A 35 6.88 -11.45 7.60
C LEU A 35 8.19 -12.06 8.10
N ARG A 36 9.31 -11.37 7.96
CA ARG A 36 10.61 -11.87 8.45
C ARG A 36 10.67 -11.98 9.96
N LYS A 37 10.08 -11.06 10.71
CA LYS A 37 10.06 -11.11 12.19
C LYS A 37 9.15 -12.20 12.73
N GLU A 38 8.02 -12.45 12.07
CA GLU A 38 7.05 -13.43 12.57
C GLU A 38 7.33 -14.87 12.05
N PHE A 39 8.00 -15.02 10.89
CA PHE A 39 8.16 -16.32 10.22
C PHE A 39 9.58 -16.63 9.76
N GLY A 40 10.56 -15.73 9.91
CA GLY A 40 11.91 -15.91 9.39
C GLY A 40 12.65 -17.14 9.89
N ASP A 41 12.32 -17.61 11.10
CA ASP A 41 12.92 -18.83 11.67
C ASP A 41 12.31 -20.13 11.08
N ARG A 42 11.17 -20.04 10.41
CA ARG A 42 10.39 -21.18 9.90
C ARG A 42 10.27 -21.24 8.38
N CYS A 43 10.53 -20.13 7.71
CA CYS A 43 10.39 -19.98 6.27
C CYS A 43 11.73 -19.58 5.65
N ALA A 44 12.04 -20.13 4.49
CA ALA A 44 13.08 -19.55 3.64
C ALA A 44 12.67 -18.11 3.24
N TYR A 45 13.65 -17.23 3.07
CA TYR A 45 13.40 -15.86 2.62
C TYR A 45 14.13 -15.60 1.31
N VAL A 46 13.38 -15.11 0.34
CA VAL A 46 13.87 -14.74 -1.00
C VAL A 46 13.32 -13.38 -1.35
N THR A 47 14.17 -12.48 -1.83
CA THR A 47 13.74 -11.18 -2.35
C THR A 47 14.05 -11.02 -3.83
N PHE A 48 13.07 -10.52 -4.57
CA PHE A 48 13.23 -10.15 -5.98
C PHE A 48 13.75 -8.72 -6.18
N ASP A 49 14.17 -8.04 -5.12
CA ASP A 49 15.01 -6.85 -5.23
C ASP A 49 16.42 -7.21 -5.73
N ASP A 50 16.90 -8.44 -5.43
CA ASP A 50 18.17 -8.94 -5.98
C ASP A 50 18.03 -9.27 -7.48
N PRO A 51 18.81 -8.60 -8.37
CA PRO A 51 18.74 -8.83 -9.81
C PRO A 51 19.12 -10.26 -10.24
N LEU A 52 20.02 -10.93 -9.52
CA LEU A 52 20.44 -12.30 -9.86
C LEU A 52 19.34 -13.29 -9.54
N THR A 53 18.73 -13.19 -8.37
CA THR A 53 17.56 -13.97 -7.98
C THR A 53 16.41 -13.78 -8.96
N ARG A 54 16.15 -12.53 -9.36
CA ARG A 54 15.13 -12.19 -10.37
C ARG A 54 15.42 -12.84 -11.72
N ALA A 55 16.65 -12.72 -12.21
CA ALA A 55 17.06 -13.32 -13.49
C ALA A 55 16.89 -14.84 -13.48
N PHE A 56 17.27 -15.51 -12.39
CA PHE A 56 17.07 -16.95 -12.25
C PHE A 56 15.59 -17.33 -12.23
N ALA A 57 14.79 -16.66 -11.39
CA ALA A 57 13.35 -16.93 -11.28
C ALA A 57 12.60 -16.70 -12.60
N SER A 58 13.03 -15.72 -13.42
CA SER A 58 12.45 -15.45 -14.74
C SER A 58 12.90 -16.47 -15.79
N SER A 59 14.17 -16.92 -15.75
CA SER A 59 14.70 -17.86 -16.75
C SER A 59 14.20 -19.30 -16.55
N ASP A 60 14.07 -19.75 -15.32
CA ASP A 60 13.54 -21.08 -14.96
C ASP A 60 12.56 -20.99 -13.77
N PRO A 61 11.34 -20.50 -13.99
CA PRO A 61 10.34 -20.37 -12.93
C PRO A 61 10.03 -21.68 -12.20
N ARG A 62 10.01 -22.79 -12.94
CA ARG A 62 9.71 -24.11 -12.38
C ARG A 62 10.85 -24.62 -11.50
N GLY A 63 12.08 -24.56 -11.99
CA GLY A 63 13.27 -24.95 -11.23
C GLY A 63 13.43 -24.11 -9.99
N PHE A 64 13.24 -22.77 -10.11
CA PHE A 64 13.29 -21.85 -8.98
C PHE A 64 12.29 -22.23 -7.88
N LEU A 65 11.01 -22.42 -8.19
CA LEU A 65 9.98 -22.77 -7.19
C LEU A 65 10.21 -24.17 -6.58
N ASN A 66 10.77 -25.11 -7.34
CA ASN A 66 11.09 -26.45 -6.84
C ASN A 66 12.14 -26.44 -5.72
N LEU A 67 13.03 -25.45 -5.65
CA LEU A 67 14.00 -25.31 -4.55
C LEU A 67 13.31 -25.14 -3.18
N TYR A 68 12.09 -24.63 -3.17
CA TYR A 68 11.32 -24.34 -1.95
C TYR A 68 10.14 -25.30 -1.75
N ARG A 69 10.15 -26.44 -2.44
CA ARG A 69 9.02 -27.37 -2.38
C ARG A 69 8.85 -28.01 -1.00
N GLU A 70 9.94 -28.23 -0.26
CA GLU A 70 9.91 -28.97 1.02
C GLU A 70 9.73 -28.07 2.24
N GLN A 71 9.99 -26.76 2.12
CA GLN A 71 9.87 -25.81 3.23
C GLN A 71 9.07 -24.57 2.83
N PRO A 72 8.30 -23.98 3.76
CA PRO A 72 7.61 -22.72 3.50
C PRO A 72 8.59 -21.61 3.10
N VAL A 73 8.14 -20.70 2.24
CA VAL A 73 8.99 -19.62 1.72
C VAL A 73 8.27 -18.28 1.70
N ILE A 74 9.01 -17.22 2.04
CA ILE A 74 8.62 -15.83 1.84
C ILE A 74 9.24 -15.36 0.52
N LEU A 75 8.38 -15.07 -0.46
CA LEU A 75 8.73 -14.49 -1.77
C LEU A 75 8.44 -12.99 -1.73
N ASP A 76 9.48 -12.20 -1.50
CA ASP A 76 9.37 -10.75 -1.28
C ASP A 76 9.45 -9.99 -2.61
N GLU A 77 8.57 -8.98 -2.78
CA GLU A 77 8.44 -8.13 -3.97
C GLU A 77 8.11 -8.92 -5.26
N ILE A 78 7.11 -9.82 -5.18
CA ILE A 78 6.69 -10.74 -6.26
C ILE A 78 6.30 -10.03 -7.56
N GLN A 79 5.95 -8.74 -7.53
CA GLN A 79 5.62 -7.96 -8.72
C GLN A 79 6.76 -7.85 -9.74
N TYR A 80 8.00 -8.14 -9.33
CA TYR A 80 9.14 -8.13 -10.24
C TYR A 80 9.27 -9.39 -11.09
N VAL A 81 8.56 -10.46 -10.72
CA VAL A 81 8.59 -11.76 -11.40
C VAL A 81 7.18 -12.33 -11.56
N PRO A 82 6.26 -11.62 -12.24
CA PRO A 82 4.86 -12.06 -12.38
C PRO A 82 4.73 -13.39 -13.10
N GLU A 83 5.71 -13.78 -13.89
CA GLU A 83 5.81 -15.06 -14.59
C GLU A 83 5.89 -16.28 -13.65
N LEU A 84 6.24 -16.10 -12.37
CA LEU A 84 6.18 -17.17 -11.37
C LEU A 84 4.75 -17.59 -11.03
N LEU A 85 3.77 -16.70 -11.11
CA LEU A 85 2.41 -16.93 -10.62
C LEU A 85 1.69 -18.10 -11.31
N PRO A 86 1.78 -18.29 -12.64
CA PRO A 86 1.22 -19.49 -13.30
C PRO A 86 1.84 -20.80 -12.83
N TYR A 87 3.16 -20.83 -12.60
CA TYR A 87 3.87 -22.03 -12.11
C TYR A 87 3.53 -22.29 -10.65
N LEU A 88 3.44 -21.26 -9.82
CA LEU A 88 2.98 -21.34 -8.44
C LEU A 88 1.57 -21.93 -8.35
N LYS A 89 0.66 -21.53 -9.24
CA LYS A 89 -0.67 -22.14 -9.38
C LYS A 89 -0.58 -23.65 -9.62
N MET A 90 0.27 -24.07 -10.56
CA MET A 90 0.44 -25.49 -10.88
C MET A 90 0.92 -26.30 -9.67
N LEU A 91 1.86 -25.76 -8.87
CA LEU A 91 2.35 -26.43 -7.67
C LEU A 91 1.26 -26.49 -6.58
N ILE A 92 0.52 -25.41 -6.37
CA ILE A 92 -0.60 -25.38 -5.43
C ILE A 92 -1.68 -26.39 -5.83
N ASP A 93 -2.00 -26.51 -7.13
CA ASP A 93 -3.02 -27.46 -7.62
C ASP A 93 -2.60 -28.93 -7.45
N GLN A 94 -1.30 -29.23 -7.34
CA GLN A 94 -0.81 -30.58 -7.04
C GLN A 94 -1.01 -30.95 -5.55
N ASP A 95 -0.96 -29.98 -4.64
CA ASP A 95 -1.15 -30.20 -3.20
C ASP A 95 -1.89 -29.00 -2.56
N ARG A 96 -3.19 -28.93 -2.81
CA ARG A 96 -4.06 -27.83 -2.32
C ARG A 96 -4.23 -27.80 -0.82
N GLN A 97 -4.00 -28.91 -0.14
CA GLN A 97 -4.18 -29.01 1.31
C GLN A 97 -2.96 -28.52 2.08
N ARG A 98 -1.86 -28.29 1.43
CA ARG A 98 -0.64 -27.75 2.04
C ARG A 98 -0.77 -26.23 2.26
N CYS A 99 -1.52 -25.85 3.28
CA CYS A 99 -1.75 -24.46 3.65
C CYS A 99 -0.50 -23.81 4.26
N GLY A 100 -0.37 -22.47 4.10
CA GLY A 100 0.69 -21.68 4.70
C GLY A 100 2.09 -21.87 4.11
N HIS A 101 2.20 -22.46 2.93
CA HIS A 101 3.48 -22.76 2.30
C HIS A 101 4.09 -21.55 1.57
N TRP A 102 3.27 -20.77 0.89
CA TRP A 102 3.71 -19.65 0.06
C TRP A 102 3.29 -18.32 0.66
N LEU A 103 4.24 -17.59 1.22
CA LEU A 103 4.03 -16.22 1.72
C LEU A 103 4.61 -15.25 0.70
N LEU A 104 3.77 -14.39 0.15
CA LEU A 104 4.17 -13.42 -0.85
C LEU A 104 4.05 -12.01 -0.28
N THR A 105 4.94 -11.11 -0.70
CA THR A 105 4.73 -9.68 -0.52
C THR A 105 4.76 -8.97 -1.86
N GLY A 106 4.14 -7.80 -1.88
CA GLY A 106 4.24 -6.89 -3.01
C GLY A 106 3.59 -5.55 -2.69
N SER A 107 4.11 -4.50 -3.30
CA SER A 107 3.39 -3.24 -3.33
C SER A 107 2.18 -3.41 -4.26
N GLN A 108 1.02 -2.91 -3.85
CA GLN A 108 -0.19 -3.01 -4.66
C GLN A 108 -0.01 -2.18 -5.94
N GLN A 109 0.27 -2.90 -7.03
CA GLN A 109 0.25 -2.34 -8.37
C GLN A 109 -0.89 -3.03 -9.13
N PHE A 110 -1.60 -2.30 -9.97
CA PHE A 110 -2.70 -2.86 -10.76
C PHE A 110 -2.27 -4.12 -11.54
N ALA A 111 -1.05 -4.12 -12.07
CA ALA A 111 -0.51 -5.27 -12.80
C ALA A 111 -0.36 -6.51 -11.90
N LEU A 112 0.16 -6.36 -10.67
CA LEU A 112 0.28 -7.47 -9.72
C LEU A 112 -1.10 -8.05 -9.39
N MET A 113 -2.06 -7.20 -9.02
CA MET A 113 -3.40 -7.65 -8.64
C MET A 113 -4.13 -8.34 -9.79
N LYS A 114 -3.96 -7.84 -11.02
CA LYS A 114 -4.48 -8.49 -12.22
C LYS A 114 -3.89 -9.88 -12.38
N ASN A 115 -2.56 -10.01 -12.37
CA ASN A 115 -1.87 -11.29 -12.54
C ASN A 115 -2.19 -12.30 -11.42
N VAL A 116 -2.29 -11.84 -10.17
CA VAL A 116 -2.70 -12.68 -9.02
C VAL A 116 -4.14 -13.15 -9.19
N SER A 117 -5.06 -12.27 -9.57
CA SER A 117 -6.48 -12.63 -9.79
C SER A 117 -6.65 -13.64 -10.93
N GLU A 118 -5.89 -13.48 -12.03
CA GLU A 118 -5.94 -14.40 -13.17
C GLU A 118 -5.33 -15.77 -12.84
N SER A 119 -4.24 -15.80 -12.07
CA SER A 119 -3.49 -17.04 -11.82
C SER A 119 -3.90 -17.77 -10.55
N LEU A 120 -4.15 -17.05 -9.43
CA LEU A 120 -4.28 -17.63 -8.09
C LEU A 120 -5.67 -17.48 -7.47
N ALA A 121 -6.70 -17.11 -8.24
CA ALA A 121 -8.07 -17.01 -7.72
C ALA A 121 -8.51 -18.27 -6.98
N GLY A 122 -9.02 -18.13 -5.75
CA GLY A 122 -9.44 -19.24 -4.88
C GLY A 122 -8.31 -20.07 -4.26
N ARG A 123 -7.04 -19.67 -4.42
CA ARG A 123 -5.84 -20.34 -3.90
C ARG A 123 -5.01 -19.48 -2.96
N ILE A 124 -5.28 -18.20 -2.95
CA ILE A 124 -4.50 -17.20 -2.23
C ILE A 124 -5.41 -16.32 -1.38
N ALA A 125 -5.01 -16.07 -0.14
CA ALA A 125 -5.60 -15.02 0.68
C ALA A 125 -4.88 -13.70 0.42
N LEU A 126 -5.64 -12.61 0.32
CA LEU A 126 -5.13 -11.25 0.14
C LEU A 126 -5.28 -10.49 1.45
N LEU A 127 -4.17 -10.00 1.99
CA LEU A 127 -4.14 -9.21 3.21
C LEU A 127 -3.46 -7.86 2.95
N GLU A 128 -3.94 -6.82 3.63
CA GLU A 128 -3.38 -5.48 3.51
C GLU A 128 -2.69 -5.06 4.80
N LEU A 129 -1.40 -4.69 4.71
CA LEU A 129 -0.63 -4.13 5.80
C LEU A 129 -0.47 -2.61 5.58
N LEU A 130 -1.32 -1.84 6.23
CA LEU A 130 -1.25 -0.38 6.24
C LEU A 130 -0.15 0.13 7.18
N PRO A 131 0.20 1.43 7.20
CA PRO A 131 0.99 2.04 8.26
C PRO A 131 0.44 1.74 9.65
N PHE A 132 1.11 2.15 10.71
CA PHE A 132 0.66 1.86 12.07
C PHE A 132 -0.73 2.41 12.36
N SER A 133 -1.59 1.59 12.94
CA SER A 133 -2.85 2.05 13.51
C SER A 133 -2.66 2.62 14.92
N LEU A 134 -3.67 3.31 15.43
CA LEU A 134 -3.73 3.77 16.84
C LEU A 134 -3.50 2.64 17.84
N LEU A 135 -3.96 1.44 17.52
CA LEU A 135 -3.86 0.29 18.41
C LEU A 135 -2.49 -0.40 18.33
N GLU A 136 -1.71 -0.14 17.28
CA GLU A 136 -0.36 -0.70 17.13
C GLU A 136 0.71 0.21 17.73
N TYR A 137 0.53 1.52 17.60
CA TYR A 137 1.50 2.49 18.10
C TYR A 137 0.82 3.79 18.56
N ALA A 138 0.67 3.94 19.87
CA ALA A 138 0.16 5.15 20.51
C ALA A 138 0.93 5.36 21.83
N PRO A 139 2.07 6.09 21.80
CA PRO A 139 2.80 6.45 23.02
C PRO A 139 1.88 7.19 23.99
N ALA A 140 1.87 6.78 25.28
CA ALA A 140 0.95 7.30 26.29
C ALA A 140 1.08 8.82 26.55
N THR A 141 2.24 9.38 26.23
CA THR A 141 2.54 10.82 26.39
C THR A 141 2.30 11.64 25.13
N GLU A 142 1.98 11.00 24.01
CA GLU A 142 1.79 11.68 22.72
C GLU A 142 0.43 12.38 22.68
N THR A 143 0.41 13.67 22.38
CA THR A 143 -0.82 14.41 22.12
C THR A 143 -1.41 14.06 20.74
N LEU A 144 -2.69 14.39 20.52
CA LEU A 144 -3.32 14.22 19.21
C LEU A 144 -2.58 15.01 18.13
N GLU A 145 -2.13 16.23 18.46
CA GLU A 145 -1.39 17.08 17.53
C GLU A 145 -0.07 16.43 17.08
N GLU A 146 0.72 15.97 18.04
CA GLU A 146 2.00 15.29 17.77
C GLU A 146 1.78 14.02 16.94
N ARG A 147 0.73 13.27 17.25
CA ARG A 147 0.39 12.07 16.51
C ARG A 147 0.05 12.35 15.05
N LEU A 148 -0.86 13.27 14.78
CA LEU A 148 -1.24 13.63 13.41
C LEU A 148 -0.06 14.23 12.62
N TRP A 149 0.88 14.85 13.33
CA TRP A 149 2.08 15.44 12.75
C TRP A 149 3.16 14.42 12.41
N ARG A 150 3.34 13.40 13.23
CA ARG A 150 4.48 12.47 13.19
C ARG A 150 4.51 11.56 11.95
N SER A 151 3.39 11.22 11.33
CA SER A 151 3.15 10.14 10.37
C SER A 151 2.99 8.77 11.03
N ASP A 152 2.19 7.92 10.42
CA ASP A 152 1.97 6.54 10.87
C ASP A 152 2.85 5.51 10.12
N TYR A 153 3.65 5.96 9.15
CA TYR A 153 4.65 5.09 8.53
C TYR A 153 5.73 4.69 9.54
N PRO A 154 6.18 3.41 9.54
CA PRO A 154 7.07 2.89 10.60
C PRO A 154 8.34 3.71 10.83
N GLU A 155 9.01 4.17 9.77
CA GLU A 155 10.29 4.90 9.93
C GLU A 155 10.09 6.26 10.61
N PRO A 156 9.27 7.19 10.11
CA PRO A 156 9.06 8.46 10.80
C PRO A 156 8.28 8.32 12.10
N ALA A 157 7.45 7.29 12.26
CA ALA A 157 6.77 7.02 13.53
C ALA A 157 7.76 6.68 14.66
N LEU A 158 8.76 5.85 14.37
CA LEU A 158 9.74 5.38 15.34
C LEU A 158 10.98 6.30 15.46
N ALA A 159 11.18 7.20 14.52
CA ALA A 159 12.27 8.19 14.46
C ALA A 159 11.73 9.54 13.98
N PRO A 160 11.02 10.30 14.85
CA PRO A 160 10.34 11.55 14.47
C PRO A 160 11.28 12.65 13.93
N ASP A 161 12.54 12.64 14.30
CA ASP A 161 13.61 13.51 13.80
C ASP A 161 13.84 13.36 12.29
N LYS A 162 13.55 12.20 11.73
CA LYS A 162 13.67 11.94 10.29
C LYS A 162 12.45 12.34 9.47
N ARG A 163 11.35 12.73 10.11
CA ARG A 163 10.04 12.95 9.48
C ARG A 163 10.11 13.81 8.23
N GLU A 164 10.71 14.98 8.32
CA GLU A 164 10.68 15.96 7.23
C GLU A 164 11.41 15.45 5.99
N LEU A 165 12.63 14.95 6.16
CA LEU A 165 13.41 14.39 5.07
C LEU A 165 12.74 13.13 4.50
N TRP A 166 12.15 12.30 5.36
CA TRP A 166 11.45 11.10 4.94
C TRP A 166 10.22 11.44 4.09
N LEU A 167 9.35 12.35 4.54
CA LEU A 167 8.14 12.75 3.80
C LEU A 167 8.49 13.32 2.43
N ARG A 168 9.50 14.19 2.37
CA ARG A 168 10.01 14.75 1.13
C ARG A 168 10.48 13.66 0.17
N SER A 169 11.35 12.77 0.64
CA SER A 169 11.93 11.70 -0.17
C SER A 169 10.87 10.68 -0.61
N TYR A 170 9.93 10.34 0.29
CA TYR A 170 8.84 9.42 0.00
C TYR A 170 7.95 9.93 -1.15
N LEU A 171 7.49 11.19 -1.07
CA LEU A 171 6.67 11.78 -2.11
C LEU A 171 7.41 11.92 -3.43
N GLN A 172 8.67 12.37 -3.40
CA GLN A 172 9.48 12.53 -4.60
C GLN A 172 9.72 11.19 -5.29
N THR A 173 10.13 10.16 -4.56
CA THR A 173 10.39 8.82 -5.13
C THR A 173 9.10 8.13 -5.57
N TYR A 174 7.99 8.35 -4.87
CA TYR A 174 6.68 7.85 -5.26
C TYR A 174 6.21 8.49 -6.58
N VAL A 175 6.23 9.81 -6.67
CA VAL A 175 5.80 10.55 -7.88
C VAL A 175 6.67 10.17 -9.08
N GLU A 176 7.98 10.15 -8.91
CA GLU A 176 8.90 9.84 -10.01
C GLU A 176 8.80 8.39 -10.49
N ARG A 177 8.63 7.43 -9.60
CA ARG A 177 8.68 6.01 -9.96
C ARG A 177 7.32 5.42 -10.26
N ASP A 178 6.39 5.53 -9.32
CA ASP A 178 5.12 4.79 -9.41
C ASP A 178 4.13 5.50 -10.34
N VAL A 179 4.09 6.81 -10.30
CA VAL A 179 3.19 7.60 -11.13
C VAL A 179 3.62 7.59 -12.61
N ARG A 180 4.90 7.76 -12.89
CA ARG A 180 5.43 7.72 -14.27
C ARG A 180 5.28 6.34 -14.91
N LEU A 181 5.60 5.27 -14.15
CA LEU A 181 5.58 3.91 -14.69
C LEU A 181 4.17 3.37 -14.93
N LEU A 182 3.20 3.73 -14.06
CA LEU A 182 1.88 3.13 -14.09
C LEU A 182 0.93 3.73 -15.12
N HIS A 183 1.08 5.01 -15.48
CA HIS A 183 0.05 5.70 -16.28
C HIS A 183 0.57 6.66 -17.34
N ASN A 184 1.85 6.60 -17.67
CA ASN A 184 2.43 7.48 -18.70
C ASN A 184 2.03 8.96 -18.51
N ILE A 185 2.03 9.42 -17.22
CA ILE A 185 1.64 10.79 -16.88
C ILE A 185 2.71 11.72 -17.45
N GLN A 186 2.37 12.37 -18.56
CA GLN A 186 3.27 13.29 -19.26
C GLN A 186 3.39 14.64 -18.55
N ASP A 187 2.33 15.08 -17.88
CA ASP A 187 2.29 16.35 -17.17
C ASP A 187 2.41 16.13 -15.65
N LEU A 188 3.65 16.00 -15.19
CA LEU A 188 3.95 15.87 -13.75
C LEU A 188 3.57 17.10 -12.95
N ARG A 189 3.68 18.29 -13.53
CA ARG A 189 3.36 19.53 -12.82
C ARG A 189 1.88 19.61 -12.46
N SER A 190 1.00 19.31 -13.41
CA SER A 190 -0.44 19.23 -13.15
C SER A 190 -0.80 18.09 -12.19
N PHE A 191 -0.06 16.97 -12.22
CA PHE A 191 -0.25 15.89 -11.24
C PHE A 191 0.17 16.30 -9.83
N GLU A 192 1.30 16.98 -9.65
CA GLU A 192 1.74 17.51 -8.34
C GLU A 192 0.74 18.54 -7.81
N LEU A 193 0.22 19.42 -8.68
CA LEU A 193 -0.86 20.35 -8.33
C LEU A 193 -2.11 19.60 -7.87
N PHE A 194 -2.53 18.56 -8.60
CA PHE A 194 -3.66 17.71 -8.22
C PHE A 194 -3.46 17.08 -6.84
N LEU A 195 -2.26 16.55 -6.55
CA LEU A 195 -1.93 15.95 -5.25
C LEU A 195 -2.03 17.00 -4.12
N GLY A 196 -1.50 18.20 -4.33
CA GLY A 196 -1.62 19.33 -3.39
C GLY A 196 -3.08 19.77 -3.16
N LEU A 197 -3.87 19.82 -4.24
CA LEU A 197 -5.30 20.13 -4.17
C LEU A 197 -6.10 19.02 -3.45
N CYS A 198 -5.75 17.76 -3.61
CA CYS A 198 -6.33 16.68 -2.82
C CYS A 198 -6.00 16.84 -1.33
N ALA A 199 -4.77 17.21 -1.00
CA ALA A 199 -4.38 17.45 0.40
C ALA A 199 -5.15 18.61 1.02
N SER A 200 -5.30 19.72 0.31
CA SER A 200 -6.06 20.90 0.78
C SER A 200 -7.57 20.63 0.94
N ARG A 201 -8.07 19.55 0.32
CA ARG A 201 -9.48 19.10 0.40
C ARG A 201 -9.66 17.83 1.20
N HIS A 202 -8.73 17.53 2.09
CA HIS A 202 -8.84 16.40 3.00
C HIS A 202 -10.19 16.45 3.74
N GLY A 203 -10.92 15.31 3.79
CA GLY A 203 -12.25 15.23 4.40
C GLY A 203 -13.41 15.81 3.58
N GLN A 204 -13.17 16.40 2.43
CA GLN A 204 -14.18 17.02 1.56
C GLN A 204 -14.64 16.06 0.45
N VAL A 205 -15.74 16.41 -0.22
CA VAL A 205 -16.28 15.66 -1.36
C VAL A 205 -15.33 15.75 -2.56
N PHE A 206 -15.03 14.60 -3.17
CA PHE A 206 -14.15 14.50 -4.35
C PHE A 206 -14.84 15.05 -5.61
N ASN A 207 -14.83 16.37 -5.79
CA ASN A 207 -15.44 17.03 -6.94
C ASN A 207 -14.48 17.03 -8.14
N LYS A 208 -14.67 16.09 -9.06
CA LYS A 208 -13.82 15.93 -10.24
C LYS A 208 -13.85 17.14 -11.18
N ALA A 209 -15.01 17.77 -11.37
CA ALA A 209 -15.14 18.91 -12.28
C ALA A 209 -14.37 20.14 -11.78
N VAL A 210 -14.43 20.40 -10.48
CA VAL A 210 -13.66 21.49 -9.87
C VAL A 210 -12.15 21.22 -9.95
N LEU A 211 -11.72 20.02 -9.59
CA LEU A 211 -10.30 19.64 -9.67
C LEU A 211 -9.76 19.66 -11.11
N ALA A 212 -10.56 19.22 -12.08
CA ALA A 212 -10.19 19.24 -13.49
C ALA A 212 -9.92 20.67 -13.99
N ARG A 213 -10.81 21.59 -13.65
CA ARG A 213 -10.67 23.01 -14.01
C ARG A 213 -9.42 23.63 -13.36
N GLU A 214 -9.16 23.34 -12.10
CA GLU A 214 -8.02 23.91 -11.36
C GLU A 214 -6.68 23.34 -11.83
N CYS A 215 -6.65 22.04 -12.20
CA CYS A 215 -5.45 21.39 -12.72
C CYS A 215 -5.22 21.65 -14.24
N GLY A 216 -6.20 22.21 -14.94
CA GLY A 216 -6.12 22.40 -16.39
C GLY A 216 -6.18 21.08 -17.20
N VAL A 217 -6.88 20.06 -16.66
CA VAL A 217 -6.99 18.74 -17.28
C VAL A 217 -8.44 18.28 -17.39
N SER A 218 -8.70 17.15 -18.06
CA SER A 218 -10.05 16.60 -18.19
C SER A 218 -10.53 15.88 -16.92
N GLU A 219 -11.86 15.79 -16.70
CA GLU A 219 -12.43 15.00 -15.60
C GLU A 219 -12.05 13.50 -15.67
N PRO A 220 -12.00 12.83 -16.83
CA PRO A 220 -11.47 11.49 -16.94
C PRO A 220 -10.02 11.38 -16.43
N THR A 221 -9.18 12.38 -16.71
CA THR A 221 -7.80 12.43 -16.18
C THR A 221 -7.79 12.48 -14.66
N ILE A 222 -8.59 13.37 -14.05
CA ILE A 222 -8.73 13.46 -12.58
C ILE A 222 -9.22 12.13 -11.99
N LYS A 223 -10.19 11.48 -12.64
CA LYS A 223 -10.68 10.16 -12.20
C LYS A 223 -9.55 9.13 -12.22
N THR A 224 -8.77 9.08 -13.29
CA THR A 224 -7.63 8.16 -13.43
C THR A 224 -6.57 8.44 -12.37
N TRP A 225 -6.19 9.70 -12.19
CA TRP A 225 -5.21 10.10 -11.19
C TRP A 225 -5.67 9.79 -9.75
N GLY A 226 -6.94 10.02 -9.45
CA GLY A 226 -7.54 9.64 -8.17
C GLY A 226 -7.46 8.14 -7.91
N HIS A 227 -7.74 7.30 -8.92
CA HIS A 227 -7.60 5.84 -8.81
C HIS A 227 -6.14 5.41 -8.63
N VAL A 228 -5.19 6.07 -9.30
CA VAL A 228 -3.74 5.82 -9.11
C VAL A 228 -3.35 6.08 -7.66
N LEU A 229 -3.69 7.26 -7.13
CA LEU A 229 -3.40 7.63 -5.74
C LEU A 229 -4.07 6.69 -4.73
N ALA A 230 -5.30 6.25 -5.00
CA ALA A 230 -6.00 5.28 -4.16
C ALA A 230 -5.34 3.90 -4.19
N ALA A 231 -4.99 3.40 -5.39
CA ALA A 231 -4.32 2.12 -5.54
C ALA A 231 -2.91 2.10 -4.92
N SER A 232 -2.29 3.27 -4.78
CA SER A 232 -0.98 3.44 -4.14
C SER A 232 -1.08 3.81 -2.66
N TYR A 233 -2.29 3.77 -2.08
CA TYR A 233 -2.53 4.11 -0.67
C TYR A 233 -2.14 5.53 -0.25
N ILE A 234 -2.14 6.47 -1.19
CA ILE A 234 -2.00 7.91 -0.87
C ILE A 234 -3.36 8.51 -0.53
N LEU A 235 -4.39 8.16 -1.31
CA LEU A 235 -5.77 8.57 -1.08
C LEU A 235 -6.64 7.40 -0.64
N TYR A 236 -7.62 7.73 0.18
CA TYR A 236 -8.73 6.87 0.52
C TYR A 236 -10.05 7.58 0.15
N PHE A 237 -10.92 6.90 -0.58
CA PHE A 237 -12.25 7.39 -0.90
C PHE A 237 -13.27 6.77 0.03
N LEU A 238 -13.83 7.59 0.92
CA LEU A 238 -14.89 7.16 1.84
C LEU A 238 -16.25 7.31 1.16
N PRO A 239 -16.93 6.19 0.83
CA PRO A 239 -18.27 6.23 0.25
C PRO A 239 -19.26 6.84 1.25
N PRO A 240 -20.26 7.61 0.77
CA PRO A 240 -21.27 8.15 1.65
C PRO A 240 -22.17 7.06 2.22
N TYR A 241 -22.60 7.23 3.46
CA TYR A 241 -23.55 6.32 4.08
C TYR A 241 -24.98 6.65 3.64
N TYR A 242 -25.66 5.68 3.03
CA TYR A 242 -27.09 5.73 2.76
C TYR A 242 -27.74 4.41 3.16
N ARG A 243 -29.00 4.42 3.64
CA ARG A 243 -29.76 3.18 3.89
C ARG A 243 -29.93 2.36 2.60
N ASN A 244 -30.15 3.03 1.48
CA ASN A 244 -30.22 2.39 0.17
C ASN A 244 -28.80 2.13 -0.38
N TYR A 245 -28.44 0.84 -0.51
CA TYR A 245 -27.13 0.41 -0.98
C TYR A 245 -26.77 0.95 -2.38
N GLY A 246 -27.72 0.98 -3.31
CA GLY A 246 -27.52 1.51 -4.67
C GLY A 246 -27.11 3.00 -4.66
N LYS A 247 -27.64 3.79 -3.74
CA LYS A 247 -27.26 5.20 -3.58
C LYS A 247 -25.81 5.37 -3.06
N ARG A 248 -25.30 4.42 -2.27
CA ARG A 248 -23.88 4.43 -1.81
C ARG A 248 -22.91 4.31 -2.97
N LEU A 249 -23.27 3.52 -4.00
CA LEU A 249 -22.39 3.25 -5.14
C LEU A 249 -22.35 4.39 -6.16
N ILE A 250 -23.38 5.24 -6.20
CA ILE A 250 -23.52 6.27 -7.26
C ILE A 250 -23.06 7.65 -6.79
N LYS A 251 -23.11 7.91 -5.48
CA LYS A 251 -22.81 9.23 -4.93
C LYS A 251 -21.30 9.46 -4.77
N THR A 252 -20.90 10.71 -4.95
CA THR A 252 -19.50 11.13 -4.86
C THR A 252 -18.94 10.91 -3.45
N PRO A 253 -17.81 10.21 -3.30
CA PRO A 253 -17.20 9.95 -2.00
C PRO A 253 -16.51 11.21 -1.44
N LYS A 254 -16.21 11.20 -0.15
CA LYS A 254 -15.21 12.07 0.45
C LYS A 254 -13.81 11.55 0.18
N LEU A 255 -12.85 12.43 0.01
CA LEU A 255 -11.43 12.06 -0.11
C LEU A 255 -10.68 12.27 1.20
N TYR A 256 -9.78 11.35 1.50
CA TYR A 256 -8.87 11.44 2.62
C TYR A 256 -7.46 11.05 2.14
N LEU A 257 -6.43 11.74 2.60
CA LEU A 257 -5.09 11.18 2.56
C LEU A 257 -4.98 10.11 3.66
N LEU A 258 -4.32 9.02 3.36
CA LEU A 258 -4.21 7.90 4.30
C LEU A 258 -3.33 8.23 5.51
N ASP A 259 -2.40 9.18 5.33
CA ASP A 259 -1.50 9.65 6.38
C ASP A 259 -1.66 11.16 6.57
N ALA A 260 -1.97 11.58 7.79
CA ALA A 260 -2.20 12.99 8.12
C ALA A 260 -0.93 13.85 7.97
N ALA A 261 0.23 13.28 8.24
CA ALA A 261 1.49 14.00 8.08
C ALA A 261 1.82 14.27 6.60
N LEU A 262 1.44 13.37 5.67
CA LEU A 262 1.52 13.64 4.24
C LEU A 262 0.60 14.80 3.83
N ALA A 263 -0.61 14.88 4.39
CA ALA A 263 -1.53 15.97 4.15
C ALA A 263 -0.96 17.32 4.66
N ALA A 264 -0.42 17.32 5.88
CA ALA A 264 0.24 18.48 6.47
C ALA A 264 1.44 18.95 5.65
N TRP A 265 2.27 18.01 5.18
CA TRP A 265 3.43 18.30 4.33
C TRP A 265 3.02 18.93 3.00
N LEU A 266 2.08 18.35 2.28
CA LEU A 266 1.59 18.80 0.98
C LEU A 266 0.93 20.18 1.07
N THR A 267 0.28 20.50 2.19
CA THR A 267 -0.33 21.81 2.45
C THR A 267 0.63 22.78 3.13
N ARG A 268 1.92 22.42 3.27
CA ARG A 268 2.97 23.27 3.86
C ARG A 268 2.62 23.81 5.25
N GLN A 269 2.01 22.97 6.09
CA GLN A 269 1.72 23.37 7.47
C GLN A 269 3.04 23.60 8.23
N PRO A 270 3.21 24.72 8.94
CA PRO A 270 4.46 25.04 9.60
C PRO A 270 4.66 24.28 10.93
N SER A 271 3.58 23.79 11.54
CA SER A 271 3.61 23.05 12.81
C SER A 271 2.36 22.21 13.03
N ALA A 272 2.41 21.30 14.01
CA ALA A 272 1.26 20.52 14.46
C ALA A 272 0.10 21.40 14.92
N ALA A 273 0.39 22.43 15.73
CA ALA A 273 -0.62 23.38 16.21
C ALA A 273 -1.28 24.17 15.06
N ALA A 274 -0.49 24.63 14.07
CA ALA A 274 -1.04 25.33 12.91
C ALA A 274 -1.93 24.43 12.04
N MET A 275 -1.59 23.16 11.93
CA MET A 275 -2.40 22.18 11.20
C MET A 275 -3.81 22.04 11.82
N LEU A 276 -3.91 21.91 13.15
CA LEU A 276 -5.20 21.77 13.84
C LEU A 276 -5.98 23.08 13.92
N ALA A 277 -5.30 24.22 14.06
CA ALA A 277 -5.96 25.53 14.07
C ALA A 277 -6.48 25.97 12.69
N GLY A 278 -5.97 25.37 11.63
CA GLY A 278 -6.37 25.66 10.25
C GLY A 278 -7.54 24.83 9.76
N GLY A 279 -7.86 24.94 8.46
CA GLY A 279 -8.98 24.23 7.82
C GLY A 279 -8.87 22.69 7.84
N MET A 280 -7.73 22.14 8.22
CA MET A 280 -7.53 20.69 8.35
C MET A 280 -8.01 20.15 9.71
N GLY A 281 -8.15 20.98 10.74
CA GLY A 281 -8.55 20.55 12.07
C GLY A 281 -9.99 20.02 12.17
N GLY A 282 -10.83 20.29 11.17
CA GLY A 282 -12.20 19.78 11.08
C GLY A 282 -12.38 18.56 10.14
N ALA A 283 -11.34 18.04 9.53
CA ALA A 283 -11.36 16.92 8.60
C ALA A 283 -11.02 15.61 9.30
#